data_cc39198be43ac4152f5b898bf915f0e6
#
_entry.id   cc39198be43ac4152f5b898bf915f0e6
#
_cell.length_a   1.000
_cell.length_b   1.000
_cell.length_c   1.000
_cell.angle_alpha   90.00
_cell.angle_beta   90.00
_cell.angle_gamma   90.00
#
_symmetry.space_group_name_H-M   'P 1'
#
loop_
_entity.id
_entity.type
_entity.pdbx_description
1 polymer ?
#
loop_
_entity_poly.entity_id
_entity_poly.type
_entity_poly.pdbx_seq_one_letter_code
_entity_poly.pdbx_strand_id
1 'polypeptide(L)'
;MLKRSLTFLAVVFAIVLGMTLQAPPAWAQDQSYYTYVAEWAVPRSQWAAFEKERDQANSVNQRLVADGTIIAWGNDTNLVHTEDGYTHEDWFTATSRAGILKALDTLRSTSTGPAFASVTKHRDYFLHTIGHGGKTSSGATAYLRVTFWQAKPHEGDALVEHFKKYIQTVLDSEVADGTILMYNFDTEEIHTDTPGGYFLAILYPNGEAIDKAYTMLMARTKDNPAVGQMIGSLTVSEAHRDELSKVTSYQHK
;
A
#
# COMPACT_ATOMS: atom_id res chain seq x y z
N MET A 1 -49.13 -51.09 -8.40
CA MET A 1 -48.88 -49.68 -8.16
C MET A 1 -47.53 -49.45 -7.43
N LEU A 2 -46.41 -50.05 -7.86
CA LEU A 2 -45.14 -49.99 -7.12
C LEU A 2 -43.90 -49.66 -7.99
N LYS A 3 -44.07 -49.11 -9.20
CA LYS A 3 -42.96 -48.80 -10.13
C LYS A 3 -42.72 -47.31 -10.38
N ARG A 4 -43.48 -46.40 -9.76
CA ARG A 4 -43.31 -44.93 -9.97
C ARG A 4 -42.57 -44.22 -8.86
N SER A 5 -42.27 -44.84 -7.71
CA SER A 5 -41.59 -44.21 -6.57
C SER A 5 -40.06 -44.32 -6.57
N LEU A 6 -39.46 -45.20 -7.37
CA LEU A 6 -38.01 -45.37 -7.41
C LEU A 6 -37.28 -44.37 -8.33
N THR A 7 -38.00 -43.80 -9.31
CA THR A 7 -37.38 -42.85 -10.26
C THR A 7 -37.21 -41.44 -9.68
N PHE A 8 -38.03 -41.09 -8.68
CA PHE A 8 -37.97 -39.77 -8.05
C PHE A 8 -36.82 -39.64 -7.04
N LEU A 9 -36.42 -40.75 -6.42
CA LEU A 9 -35.32 -40.75 -5.43
C LEU A 9 -33.94 -40.66 -6.09
N ALA A 10 -33.78 -41.16 -7.32
CA ALA A 10 -32.52 -41.12 -8.06
C ALA A 10 -32.18 -39.71 -8.60
N VAL A 11 -33.20 -38.90 -8.92
CA VAL A 11 -33.01 -37.53 -9.45
C VAL A 11 -32.63 -36.54 -8.33
N VAL A 12 -33.14 -36.74 -7.11
CA VAL A 12 -32.79 -35.87 -5.97
C VAL A 12 -31.35 -36.13 -5.48
N PHE A 13 -30.87 -37.39 -5.60
CA PHE A 13 -29.47 -37.70 -5.20
C PHE A 13 -28.43 -37.18 -6.21
N ALA A 14 -28.78 -37.06 -7.49
CA ALA A 14 -27.89 -36.52 -8.51
C ALA A 14 -27.72 -35.00 -8.43
N ILE A 15 -28.69 -34.25 -7.85
CA ILE A 15 -28.62 -32.80 -7.69
C ILE A 15 -27.77 -32.41 -6.47
N VAL A 16 -27.69 -33.28 -5.45
CA VAL A 16 -26.89 -33.01 -4.24
C VAL A 16 -25.39 -33.31 -4.44
N LEU A 17 -25.01 -34.19 -5.38
CA LEU A 17 -23.62 -34.49 -5.71
C LEU A 17 -22.98 -33.48 -6.69
N GLY A 18 -23.77 -32.57 -7.26
CA GLY A 18 -23.29 -31.55 -8.21
C GLY A 18 -22.85 -30.23 -7.56
N MET A 19 -22.98 -30.08 -6.26
CA MET A 19 -22.30 -28.98 -5.53
C MET A 19 -20.83 -29.36 -5.34
N THR A 20 -20.05 -29.21 -6.40
CA THR A 20 -18.59 -29.14 -6.26
C THR A 20 -18.30 -28.10 -5.22
N LEU A 21 -17.72 -28.51 -4.10
CA LEU A 21 -17.00 -27.64 -3.20
C LEU A 21 -15.99 -26.88 -4.08
N GLN A 22 -16.39 -25.71 -4.56
CA GLN A 22 -15.43 -24.79 -5.13
C GLN A 22 -14.45 -24.49 -4.00
N ALA A 23 -13.26 -25.04 -4.11
CA ALA A 23 -12.17 -24.64 -3.26
C ALA A 23 -12.12 -23.11 -3.31
N PRO A 24 -11.98 -22.43 -2.17
CA PRO A 24 -11.80 -20.97 -2.18
C PRO A 24 -10.67 -20.67 -3.15
N PRO A 25 -10.82 -19.63 -3.97
CA PRO A 25 -9.81 -19.28 -4.96
C PRO A 25 -8.45 -19.15 -4.29
N ALA A 26 -7.41 -19.62 -4.96
CA ALA A 26 -6.04 -19.77 -4.43
C ALA A 26 -5.38 -18.46 -3.95
N TRP A 27 -6.06 -17.30 -4.11
CA TRP A 27 -5.62 -16.00 -3.58
C TRP A 27 -5.96 -15.77 -2.09
N ALA A 28 -6.60 -16.74 -1.42
CA ALA A 28 -6.86 -16.72 0.01
C ALA A 28 -5.70 -17.27 0.88
N GLN A 29 -4.51 -17.49 0.32
CA GLN A 29 -3.32 -17.69 1.14
C GLN A 29 -2.86 -16.31 1.62
N ASP A 30 -2.66 -16.15 2.94
CA ASP A 30 -2.04 -15.00 3.59
C ASP A 30 -0.65 -14.74 2.96
N GLN A 31 -0.63 -14.06 1.80
CA GLN A 31 0.60 -13.65 1.19
C GLN A 31 1.10 -12.43 1.94
N SER A 32 2.19 -12.59 2.66
CA SER A 32 2.85 -11.47 3.32
C SER A 32 3.51 -10.57 2.28
N TYR A 33 3.35 -9.27 2.44
CA TYR A 33 4.05 -8.26 1.66
C TYR A 33 4.93 -7.42 2.57
N TYR A 34 6.01 -6.92 2.02
CA TYR A 34 6.98 -6.08 2.70
C TYR A 34 7.29 -4.90 1.81
N THR A 35 7.32 -3.70 2.39
CA THR A 35 7.64 -2.47 1.67
C THR A 35 8.85 -1.80 2.30
N TYR A 36 9.79 -1.41 1.47
CA TYR A 36 10.87 -0.52 1.84
C TYR A 36 10.57 0.87 1.31
N VAL A 37 10.78 1.86 2.15
CA VAL A 37 10.59 3.27 1.83
C VAL A 37 11.86 4.02 2.19
N ALA A 38 12.35 4.86 1.29
CA ALA A 38 13.45 5.77 1.51
C ALA A 38 12.99 7.21 1.32
N GLU A 39 13.09 8.03 2.36
CA GLU A 39 12.75 9.46 2.33
C GLU A 39 14.01 10.31 2.26
N TRP A 40 13.99 11.32 1.40
CA TRP A 40 15.13 12.16 1.07
C TRP A 40 14.81 13.65 1.26
N ALA A 41 15.61 14.37 2.01
CA ALA A 41 15.59 15.84 2.03
C ALA A 41 16.60 16.37 1.00
N VAL A 42 16.11 16.66 -0.20
CA VAL A 42 16.92 17.13 -1.32
C VAL A 42 16.87 18.65 -1.39
N PRO A 43 18.03 19.34 -1.44
CA PRO A 43 18.06 20.79 -1.64
C PRO A 43 17.33 21.20 -2.93
N ARG A 44 16.52 22.25 -2.89
CA ARG A 44 15.68 22.69 -4.03
C ARG A 44 16.47 22.86 -5.32
N SER A 45 17.71 23.34 -5.23
CA SER A 45 18.58 23.52 -6.40
C SER A 45 19.03 22.21 -7.05
N GLN A 46 18.87 21.06 -6.36
CA GLN A 46 19.29 19.74 -6.83
C GLN A 46 18.12 18.87 -7.32
N TRP A 47 16.87 19.32 -7.22
CA TRP A 47 15.70 18.50 -7.53
C TRP A 47 15.75 17.90 -8.93
N ALA A 48 15.96 18.72 -9.97
CA ALA A 48 16.01 18.22 -11.34
C ALA A 48 17.18 17.23 -11.58
N ALA A 49 18.33 17.44 -10.92
CA ALA A 49 19.44 16.51 -11.01
C ALA A 49 19.14 15.20 -10.27
N PHE A 50 18.54 15.29 -9.09
CA PHE A 50 18.14 14.13 -8.28
C PHE A 50 17.11 13.27 -9.02
N GLU A 51 16.05 13.87 -9.58
CA GLU A 51 15.04 13.16 -10.37
C GLU A 51 15.67 12.45 -11.58
N LYS A 52 16.60 13.11 -12.27
CA LYS A 52 17.33 12.49 -13.39
C LYS A 52 18.19 11.29 -12.96
N GLU A 53 18.83 11.36 -11.78
CA GLU A 53 19.59 10.24 -11.23
C GLU A 53 18.67 9.09 -10.80
N ARG A 54 17.48 9.38 -10.24
CA ARG A 54 16.44 8.40 -9.92
C ARG A 54 15.97 7.62 -11.15
N ASP A 55 15.84 8.27 -12.32
CA ASP A 55 15.44 7.61 -13.56
C ASP A 55 16.39 6.46 -13.96
N GLN A 56 17.66 6.55 -13.58
CA GLN A 56 18.61 5.46 -13.82
C GLN A 56 18.29 4.25 -12.91
N ALA A 57 17.92 4.48 -11.65
CA ALA A 57 17.48 3.43 -10.72
C ALA A 57 16.16 2.79 -11.17
N ASN A 58 15.27 3.53 -11.83
CA ASN A 58 14.00 3.02 -12.33
C ASN A 58 14.16 1.85 -13.30
N SER A 59 15.20 1.85 -14.13
CA SER A 59 15.52 0.72 -15.01
C SER A 59 15.91 -0.55 -14.23
N VAL A 60 16.49 -0.40 -13.03
CA VAL A 60 16.78 -1.51 -12.12
C VAL A 60 15.47 -2.03 -11.51
N ASN A 61 14.62 -1.14 -11.01
CA ASN A 61 13.33 -1.51 -10.44
C ASN A 61 12.44 -2.26 -11.45
N GLN A 62 12.39 -1.81 -12.70
CA GLN A 62 11.68 -2.51 -13.78
C GLN A 62 12.19 -3.95 -13.98
N ARG A 63 13.51 -4.18 -13.94
CA ARG A 63 14.07 -5.53 -14.04
C ARG A 63 13.72 -6.39 -12.83
N LEU A 64 13.74 -5.80 -11.61
CA LEU A 64 13.35 -6.49 -10.38
C LEU A 64 11.86 -6.87 -10.37
N VAL A 65 10.99 -6.07 -11.00
CA VAL A 65 9.58 -6.47 -11.22
C VAL A 65 9.49 -7.57 -12.27
N ALA A 66 10.24 -7.49 -13.35
CA ALA A 66 10.20 -8.48 -14.42
C ALA A 66 10.65 -9.86 -13.92
N ASP A 67 11.68 -9.94 -13.07
CA ASP A 67 12.20 -11.20 -12.50
C ASP A 67 11.42 -11.65 -11.24
N GLY A 68 10.44 -10.87 -10.76
CA GLY A 68 9.59 -11.20 -9.63
C GLY A 68 10.25 -10.97 -8.25
N THR A 69 11.39 -10.29 -8.19
CA THR A 69 12.04 -9.92 -6.92
C THR A 69 11.19 -8.93 -6.14
N ILE A 70 10.61 -7.93 -6.82
CA ILE A 70 9.62 -7.00 -6.28
C ILE A 70 8.33 -7.06 -7.11
N ILE A 71 7.22 -6.61 -6.56
CA ILE A 71 5.91 -6.57 -7.23
C ILE A 71 5.46 -5.14 -7.56
N ALA A 72 5.98 -4.17 -6.84
CA ALA A 72 5.66 -2.76 -7.04
C ALA A 72 6.84 -1.87 -6.66
N TRP A 73 6.88 -0.68 -7.26
CA TRP A 73 7.80 0.39 -6.90
C TRP A 73 7.26 1.74 -7.34
N GLY A 74 7.75 2.80 -6.75
CA GLY A 74 7.46 4.15 -7.18
C GLY A 74 8.46 5.17 -6.65
N ASN A 75 8.43 6.33 -7.31
CA ASN A 75 9.15 7.53 -6.92
C ASN A 75 8.15 8.68 -6.84
N ASP A 76 8.23 9.47 -5.81
CA ASP A 76 7.36 10.62 -5.67
C ASP A 76 8.09 11.84 -5.10
N THR A 77 7.41 12.99 -5.16
CA THR A 77 7.89 14.28 -4.68
C THR A 77 6.79 14.89 -3.83
N ASN A 78 7.10 15.23 -2.59
CA ASN A 78 6.15 15.77 -1.64
C ASN A 78 5.64 17.13 -2.11
N LEU A 79 4.31 17.26 -2.25
CA LEU A 79 3.62 18.50 -2.61
C LEU A 79 3.45 19.42 -1.40
N VAL A 80 3.28 18.83 -0.22
CA VAL A 80 3.12 19.56 1.04
C VAL A 80 4.21 19.08 2.00
N HIS A 81 5.18 19.91 2.28
CA HIS A 81 6.32 19.61 3.13
C HIS A 81 6.72 20.84 3.97
N THR A 82 7.38 20.61 5.08
CA THR A 82 8.01 21.66 5.89
C THR A 82 9.38 22.03 5.30
N GLU A 83 9.91 23.22 5.63
CA GLU A 83 11.21 23.67 5.14
C GLU A 83 12.33 22.65 5.41
N ASP A 84 12.30 22.03 6.60
CA ASP A 84 13.26 21.00 7.02
C ASP A 84 12.78 19.56 6.76
N GLY A 85 11.67 19.38 6.06
CA GLY A 85 11.05 18.08 5.81
C GLY A 85 11.68 17.30 4.67
N TYR A 86 11.26 16.05 4.55
CA TYR A 86 11.57 15.23 3.39
C TYR A 86 10.81 15.75 2.17
N THR A 87 11.44 15.66 1.00
CA THR A 87 10.94 16.25 -0.23
C THR A 87 10.71 15.21 -1.33
N HIS A 88 11.39 14.07 -1.23
CA HIS A 88 11.31 12.97 -2.19
C HIS A 88 11.22 11.65 -1.45
N GLU A 89 10.53 10.69 -2.06
CA GLU A 89 10.38 9.35 -1.55
C GLU A 89 10.58 8.33 -2.67
N ASP A 90 11.24 7.22 -2.35
CA ASP A 90 11.40 6.04 -3.19
C ASP A 90 10.90 4.83 -2.41
N TRP A 91 10.06 4.01 -3.02
CA TRP A 91 9.53 2.84 -2.37
C TRP A 91 9.45 1.63 -3.30
N PHE A 92 9.53 0.44 -2.73
CA PHE A 92 9.24 -0.80 -3.45
C PHE A 92 8.71 -1.88 -2.51
N THR A 93 7.86 -2.75 -3.06
CA THR A 93 7.17 -3.82 -2.34
C THR A 93 7.58 -5.19 -2.90
N ALA A 94 7.81 -6.16 -2.01
CA ALA A 94 8.10 -7.55 -2.33
C ALA A 94 7.21 -8.50 -1.53
N THR A 95 7.12 -9.76 -1.96
CA THR A 95 6.37 -10.82 -1.28
C THR A 95 7.17 -11.51 -0.17
N SER A 96 8.39 -11.05 0.09
CA SER A 96 9.25 -11.59 1.16
C SER A 96 10.31 -10.60 1.61
N ARG A 97 10.81 -10.76 2.84
CA ARG A 97 11.97 -10.01 3.36
C ARG A 97 13.22 -10.23 2.49
N ALA A 98 13.40 -11.46 2.01
CA ALA A 98 14.50 -11.79 1.11
C ALA A 98 14.44 -11.01 -0.21
N GLY A 99 13.23 -10.80 -0.75
CA GLY A 99 13.01 -9.96 -1.92
C GLY A 99 13.42 -8.50 -1.69
N ILE A 100 13.05 -7.92 -0.53
CA ILE A 100 13.49 -6.56 -0.15
C ILE A 100 15.01 -6.49 -0.05
N LEU A 101 15.66 -7.43 0.65
CA LEU A 101 17.10 -7.42 0.82
C LEU A 101 17.84 -7.57 -0.52
N LYS A 102 17.36 -8.48 -1.39
CA LYS A 102 17.92 -8.64 -2.75
C LYS A 102 17.77 -7.36 -3.58
N ALA A 103 16.63 -6.68 -3.49
CA ALA A 103 16.41 -5.41 -4.19
C ALA A 103 17.37 -4.33 -3.68
N LEU A 104 17.53 -4.19 -2.37
CA LEU A 104 18.46 -3.25 -1.75
C LEU A 104 19.92 -3.50 -2.18
N ASP A 105 20.38 -4.75 -2.15
CA ASP A 105 21.74 -5.11 -2.59
C ASP A 105 21.95 -4.76 -4.06
N THR A 106 20.94 -5.00 -4.91
CA THR A 106 20.99 -4.67 -6.33
C THR A 106 21.05 -3.16 -6.57
N LEU A 107 20.22 -2.39 -5.86
CA LEU A 107 20.18 -0.93 -5.96
C LEU A 107 21.47 -0.29 -5.43
N ARG A 108 22.00 -0.77 -4.29
CA ARG A 108 23.28 -0.29 -3.72
C ARG A 108 24.48 -0.52 -4.62
N SER A 109 24.44 -1.56 -5.46
CA SER A 109 25.48 -1.80 -6.46
C SER A 109 25.40 -0.83 -7.65
N THR A 110 24.30 -0.09 -7.76
CA THR A 110 24.11 0.92 -8.80
C THR A 110 24.81 2.20 -8.35
N SER A 111 25.60 2.81 -9.24
CA SER A 111 26.29 4.05 -8.95
C SER A 111 25.27 5.16 -8.66
N THR A 112 25.39 5.79 -7.49
CA THR A 112 24.63 7.01 -7.16
C THR A 112 25.44 8.24 -7.61
N GLY A 113 24.76 9.19 -8.23
CA GLY A 113 25.39 10.41 -8.71
C GLY A 113 25.55 11.48 -7.61
N PRO A 114 26.11 12.65 -7.98
CA PRO A 114 26.38 13.74 -7.03
C PRO A 114 25.12 14.35 -6.40
N ALA A 115 23.95 14.23 -7.05
CA ALA A 115 22.70 14.75 -6.48
C ALA A 115 22.26 13.93 -5.25
N PHE A 116 22.43 12.62 -5.25
CA PHE A 116 22.23 11.79 -4.05
C PHE A 116 23.20 12.16 -2.94
N ALA A 117 24.46 12.48 -3.27
CA ALA A 117 25.45 12.94 -2.28
C ALA A 117 25.12 14.30 -1.67
N SER A 118 24.23 15.09 -2.27
CA SER A 118 23.79 16.41 -1.76
C SER A 118 22.63 16.35 -0.78
N VAL A 119 22.03 15.18 -0.57
CA VAL A 119 20.91 14.97 0.37
C VAL A 119 21.33 15.37 1.78
N THR A 120 20.50 16.17 2.45
CA THR A 120 20.79 16.69 3.78
C THR A 120 20.26 15.83 4.90
N LYS A 121 19.18 15.07 4.64
CA LYS A 121 18.57 14.09 5.55
C LYS A 121 18.10 12.88 4.75
N HIS A 122 18.21 11.72 5.37
CA HIS A 122 17.71 10.45 4.83
C HIS A 122 17.10 9.64 5.95
N ARG A 123 15.98 8.97 5.67
CA ARG A 123 15.33 8.04 6.57
C ARG A 123 14.78 6.86 5.78
N ASP A 124 14.92 5.68 6.34
CA ASP A 124 14.41 4.44 5.77
C ASP A 124 13.33 3.84 6.66
N TYR A 125 12.35 3.21 6.01
CA TYR A 125 11.42 2.31 6.67
C TYR A 125 11.50 0.92 6.04
N PHE A 126 11.45 -0.09 6.89
CA PHE A 126 11.17 -1.46 6.48
C PHE A 126 9.83 -1.85 7.10
N LEU A 127 8.84 -2.04 6.25
CA LEU A 127 7.45 -2.20 6.63
C LEU A 127 6.95 -3.61 6.35
N HIS A 128 6.02 -4.08 7.17
CA HIS A 128 5.22 -5.29 6.95
C HIS A 128 3.79 -4.88 6.60
N THR A 129 3.30 -5.30 5.44
CA THR A 129 1.97 -4.97 4.94
C THR A 129 0.93 -5.90 5.55
N ILE A 130 -0.04 -5.30 6.25
CA ILE A 130 -1.14 -5.99 6.96
C ILE A 130 -2.37 -6.10 6.05
N GLY A 131 -2.58 -5.10 5.18
CA GLY A 131 -3.66 -5.05 4.20
C GLY A 131 -3.17 -4.46 2.89
N HIS A 132 -3.59 -5.05 1.78
CA HIS A 132 -3.16 -4.65 0.44
C HIS A 132 -4.29 -4.86 -0.55
N GLY A 133 -4.41 -3.93 -1.50
CA GLY A 133 -5.26 -4.08 -2.67
C GLY A 133 -4.72 -3.22 -3.81
N GLY A 134 -4.93 -3.69 -5.04
CA GLY A 134 -4.47 -2.96 -6.21
C GLY A 134 -4.73 -3.70 -7.50
N LYS A 135 -4.59 -2.98 -8.62
CA LYS A 135 -4.64 -3.52 -9.98
C LYS A 135 -3.29 -3.32 -10.65
N THR A 136 -2.93 -4.23 -11.55
CA THR A 136 -1.76 -4.04 -12.42
C THR A 136 -1.84 -2.69 -13.10
N SER A 137 -0.87 -1.84 -12.85
CA SER A 137 -0.83 -0.46 -13.36
C SER A 137 0.60 0.06 -13.40
N SER A 138 0.82 1.05 -14.24
CA SER A 138 2.08 1.80 -14.30
C SER A 138 1.82 3.18 -14.86
N GLY A 139 2.67 4.14 -14.53
CA GLY A 139 2.52 5.51 -15.03
C GLY A 139 3.54 6.47 -14.46
N ALA A 140 3.39 7.73 -14.88
CA ALA A 140 4.23 8.86 -14.46
C ALA A 140 3.41 10.03 -13.89
N THR A 141 2.12 9.84 -13.63
CA THR A 141 1.23 10.90 -13.12
C THR A 141 0.17 10.29 -12.23
N ALA A 142 0.48 10.17 -10.97
CA ALA A 142 -0.44 9.72 -9.92
C ALA A 142 -0.19 10.57 -8.67
N TYR A 143 -1.04 10.41 -7.66
CA TYR A 143 -0.86 11.05 -6.36
C TYR A 143 -0.84 9.98 -5.30
N LEU A 144 0.17 10.04 -4.44
CA LEU A 144 0.29 9.18 -3.26
C LEU A 144 -0.11 10.00 -2.04
N ARG A 145 -1.06 9.50 -1.27
CA ARG A 145 -1.34 10.00 0.08
C ARG A 145 -0.91 8.94 1.07
N VAL A 146 -0.11 9.34 2.03
CA VAL A 146 0.26 8.51 3.17
C VAL A 146 -0.32 9.12 4.44
N THR A 147 -1.06 8.33 5.18
CA THR A 147 -1.55 8.69 6.51
C THR A 147 -0.83 7.85 7.54
N PHE A 148 -0.20 8.50 8.50
CA PHE A 148 0.50 7.87 9.60
C PHE A 148 -0.31 7.97 10.88
N TRP A 149 -0.37 6.87 11.61
CA TRP A 149 -0.87 6.78 12.98
C TRP A 149 0.14 6.07 13.87
N GLN A 150 0.24 6.51 15.10
CA GLN A 150 0.90 5.77 16.17
C GLN A 150 -0.18 5.12 17.02
N ALA A 151 -0.18 3.79 17.13
CA ALA A 151 -1.07 3.10 18.05
C ALA A 151 -0.69 3.42 19.50
N LYS A 152 -1.69 3.55 20.37
CA LYS A 152 -1.47 3.58 21.82
C LYS A 152 -0.89 2.24 22.29
N PRO A 153 -0.17 2.20 23.41
CA PRO A 153 0.33 0.96 23.96
C PRO A 153 -0.76 -0.11 24.06
N HIS A 154 -0.49 -1.30 23.49
CA HIS A 154 -1.39 -2.46 23.45
C HIS A 154 -2.63 -2.34 22.54
N GLU A 155 -2.78 -1.23 21.78
CA GLU A 155 -3.94 -1.03 20.89
C GLU A 155 -3.67 -1.39 19.41
N GLY A 156 -2.48 -1.88 19.09
CA GLY A 156 -2.10 -2.20 17.70
C GLY A 156 -3.02 -3.25 17.06
N ASP A 157 -3.29 -4.35 17.74
CA ASP A 157 -4.18 -5.41 17.24
C ASP A 157 -5.61 -4.89 17.01
N ALA A 158 -6.13 -4.08 17.95
CA ALA A 158 -7.44 -3.47 17.82
C ALA A 158 -7.51 -2.49 16.63
N LEU A 159 -6.42 -1.75 16.36
CA LEU A 159 -6.32 -0.88 15.18
C LEU A 159 -6.34 -1.70 13.88
N VAL A 160 -5.62 -2.81 13.82
CA VAL A 160 -5.61 -3.73 12.68
C VAL A 160 -7.00 -4.34 12.44
N GLU A 161 -7.67 -4.81 13.48
CA GLU A 161 -9.04 -5.34 13.38
C GLU A 161 -10.02 -4.27 12.88
N HIS A 162 -9.89 -3.04 13.40
CA HIS A 162 -10.71 -1.92 12.98
C HIS A 162 -10.49 -1.60 11.50
N PHE A 163 -9.23 -1.53 11.05
CA PHE A 163 -8.89 -1.32 9.65
C PHE A 163 -9.54 -2.39 8.76
N LYS A 164 -9.30 -3.67 9.05
CA LYS A 164 -9.84 -4.80 8.26
C LYS A 164 -11.37 -4.77 8.19
N LYS A 165 -12.03 -4.45 9.28
CA LYS A 165 -13.50 -4.48 9.37
C LYS A 165 -14.17 -3.31 8.66
N TYR A 166 -13.63 -2.11 8.75
CA TYR A 166 -14.34 -0.89 8.37
C TYR A 166 -13.69 -0.12 7.21
N ILE A 167 -12.36 -0.18 7.08
CA ILE A 167 -11.63 0.61 6.10
C ILE A 167 -11.28 -0.22 4.87
N GLN A 168 -10.73 -1.41 5.05
CA GLN A 168 -10.28 -2.28 3.97
C GLN A 168 -11.39 -2.57 2.94
N THR A 169 -12.60 -2.89 3.38
CA THR A 169 -13.73 -3.17 2.48
C THR A 169 -14.11 -1.98 1.60
N VAL A 170 -13.88 -0.76 2.11
CA VAL A 170 -14.08 0.49 1.34
C VAL A 170 -13.02 0.61 0.28
N LEU A 171 -11.75 0.47 0.68
CA LEU A 171 -10.61 0.57 -0.23
C LEU A 171 -10.67 -0.49 -1.32
N ASP A 172 -11.06 -1.73 -1.00
CA ASP A 172 -11.28 -2.80 -1.99
C ASP A 172 -12.35 -2.41 -3.02
N SER A 173 -13.44 -1.78 -2.58
CA SER A 173 -14.48 -1.26 -3.48
C SER A 173 -13.95 -0.14 -4.38
N GLU A 174 -13.13 0.77 -3.83
CA GLU A 174 -12.52 1.89 -4.56
C GLU A 174 -11.45 1.42 -5.56
N VAL A 175 -10.71 0.33 -5.25
CA VAL A 175 -9.85 -0.36 -6.22
C VAL A 175 -10.70 -0.98 -7.32
N ALA A 176 -11.81 -1.65 -6.97
CA ALA A 176 -12.67 -2.31 -7.94
C ALA A 176 -13.29 -1.34 -8.96
N ASP A 177 -13.72 -0.15 -8.52
CA ASP A 177 -14.32 0.88 -9.38
C ASP A 177 -13.28 1.83 -10.02
N GLY A 178 -11.99 1.69 -9.70
CA GLY A 178 -10.89 2.48 -10.26
C GLY A 178 -10.72 3.87 -9.65
N THR A 179 -11.36 4.16 -8.53
CA THR A 179 -11.15 5.41 -7.77
C THR A 179 -9.74 5.47 -7.21
N ILE A 180 -9.20 4.33 -6.74
CA ILE A 180 -7.80 4.21 -6.36
C ILE A 180 -7.10 3.13 -7.18
N LEU A 181 -5.80 3.27 -7.38
CA LEU A 181 -4.98 2.32 -8.13
C LEU A 181 -4.51 1.17 -7.25
N MET A 182 -4.07 1.52 -6.05
CA MET A 182 -3.64 0.56 -5.02
C MET A 182 -3.67 1.21 -3.64
N TYR A 183 -3.65 0.37 -2.61
CA TYR A 183 -3.39 0.79 -1.24
C TYR A 183 -2.53 -0.26 -0.52
N ASN A 184 -1.76 0.21 0.46
CA ASN A 184 -1.09 -0.60 1.47
C ASN A 184 -1.44 -0.07 2.86
N PHE A 185 -1.73 -0.98 3.78
CA PHE A 185 -1.78 -0.68 5.21
C PHE A 185 -0.64 -1.44 5.87
N ASP A 186 0.33 -0.69 6.35
CA ASP A 186 1.62 -1.20 6.79
C ASP A 186 1.86 -0.92 8.27
N THR A 187 2.70 -1.74 8.90
CA THR A 187 3.34 -1.46 10.19
C THR A 187 4.86 -1.63 10.07
N GLU A 188 5.62 -1.06 10.98
CA GLU A 188 7.08 -1.22 10.96
C GLU A 188 7.48 -2.67 11.24
N GLU A 189 8.22 -3.26 10.31
CA GLU A 189 8.93 -4.54 10.50
C GLU A 189 10.20 -4.35 11.34
N ILE A 190 10.89 -3.24 11.11
CA ILE A 190 12.03 -2.77 11.88
C ILE A 190 11.67 -1.40 12.46
N HIS A 191 11.63 -1.29 13.78
CA HIS A 191 11.35 -0.03 14.46
C HIS A 191 12.56 0.89 14.36
N THR A 192 12.47 1.90 13.50
CA THR A 192 13.57 2.83 13.24
C THR A 192 13.42 4.13 14.01
N ASP A 193 12.21 4.54 14.34
CA ASP A 193 11.93 5.83 15.00
C ASP A 193 11.02 5.61 16.23
N THR A 194 9.72 5.53 16.03
CA THR A 194 8.76 5.42 17.12
C THR A 194 8.00 4.10 17.00
N PRO A 195 8.15 3.15 17.95
CA PRO A 195 7.42 1.89 17.92
C PRO A 195 5.90 2.08 17.85
N GLY A 196 5.22 1.22 17.08
CA GLY A 196 3.77 1.25 16.92
C GLY A 196 3.27 2.15 15.80
N GLY A 197 4.13 2.49 14.84
CA GLY A 197 3.78 3.19 13.61
C GLY A 197 2.95 2.34 12.67
N TYR A 198 1.86 2.93 12.15
CA TYR A 198 1.00 2.37 11.09
C TYR A 198 0.87 3.38 9.97
N PHE A 199 0.96 2.91 8.74
CA PHE A 199 0.94 3.72 7.53
C PHE A 199 -0.16 3.24 6.60
N LEU A 200 -1.02 4.13 6.15
CA LEU A 200 -1.96 3.86 5.06
C LEU A 200 -1.53 4.66 3.84
N ALA A 201 -0.94 3.99 2.89
CA ALA A 201 -0.55 4.55 1.60
C ALA A 201 -1.64 4.27 0.56
N ILE A 202 -2.13 5.29 -0.12
CA ILE A 202 -3.16 5.20 -1.16
C ILE A 202 -2.68 5.92 -2.41
N LEU A 203 -2.64 5.19 -3.54
CA LEU A 203 -2.27 5.73 -4.84
C LEU A 203 -3.53 6.08 -5.66
N TYR A 204 -3.66 7.34 -6.03
CA TYR A 204 -4.77 7.88 -6.81
C TYR A 204 -4.33 8.18 -8.26
N PRO A 205 -5.18 7.89 -9.28
CA PRO A 205 -4.85 8.18 -10.66
C PRO A 205 -4.80 9.68 -10.99
N ASN A 206 -5.55 10.51 -10.27
CA ASN A 206 -5.66 11.95 -10.49
C ASN A 206 -6.30 12.67 -9.30
N GLY A 207 -6.42 14.00 -9.36
CA GLY A 207 -7.00 14.82 -8.28
C GLY A 207 -8.50 14.58 -8.08
N GLU A 208 -9.25 14.35 -9.15
CA GLU A 208 -10.70 14.07 -9.07
C GLU A 208 -10.99 12.77 -8.31
N ALA A 209 -10.09 11.80 -8.42
CA ALA A 209 -10.17 10.56 -7.67
C ALA A 209 -9.96 10.78 -6.16
N ILE A 210 -9.07 11.71 -5.77
CA ILE A 210 -8.90 12.12 -4.37
C ILE A 210 -10.19 12.74 -3.84
N ASP A 211 -10.81 13.66 -4.58
CA ASP A 211 -12.06 14.32 -4.18
C ASP A 211 -13.20 13.31 -4.05
N LYS A 212 -13.29 12.35 -4.98
CA LYS A 212 -14.29 11.28 -4.94
C LYS A 212 -14.10 10.39 -3.71
N ALA A 213 -12.88 9.89 -3.46
CA ALA A 213 -12.56 9.04 -2.31
C ALA A 213 -12.84 9.77 -0.99
N TYR A 214 -12.45 11.05 -0.88
CA TYR A 214 -12.75 11.86 0.30
C TYR A 214 -14.25 12.01 0.53
N THR A 215 -15.01 12.27 -0.52
CA THR A 215 -16.48 12.39 -0.45
C THR A 215 -17.12 11.09 0.04
N MET A 216 -16.66 9.94 -0.46
CA MET A 216 -17.13 8.62 -0.04
C MET A 216 -16.78 8.33 1.42
N LEU A 217 -15.57 8.65 1.85
CA LEU A 217 -15.13 8.51 3.25
C LEU A 217 -15.99 9.36 4.19
N MET A 218 -16.22 10.63 3.84
CA MET A 218 -17.05 11.55 4.64
C MET A 218 -18.49 11.08 4.74
N ALA A 219 -19.09 10.58 3.66
CA ALA A 219 -20.42 10.01 3.68
C ALA A 219 -20.51 8.81 4.65
N ARG A 220 -19.56 7.89 4.58
CA ARG A 220 -19.51 6.71 5.47
C ARG A 220 -19.27 7.07 6.94
N THR A 221 -18.41 8.05 7.22
CA THR A 221 -18.18 8.54 8.59
C THR A 221 -19.43 9.21 9.15
N LYS A 222 -20.21 9.91 8.31
CA LYS A 222 -21.50 10.48 8.70
C LYS A 222 -22.51 9.38 9.04
N ASP A 223 -22.54 8.30 8.25
CA ASP A 223 -23.46 7.17 8.47
C ASP A 223 -23.02 6.31 9.66
N ASN A 224 -21.74 6.27 9.97
CA ASN A 224 -21.17 5.55 11.11
C ASN A 224 -20.06 6.35 11.82
N PRO A 225 -20.43 7.34 12.65
CA PRO A 225 -19.47 8.18 13.37
C PRO A 225 -18.49 7.41 14.27
N ALA A 226 -18.88 6.20 14.72
CA ALA A 226 -18.04 5.36 15.56
C ALA A 226 -16.73 4.94 14.86
N VAL A 227 -16.69 4.91 13.53
CA VAL A 227 -15.48 4.56 12.75
C VAL A 227 -14.36 5.56 13.03
N GLY A 228 -14.62 6.86 12.86
CA GLY A 228 -13.63 7.90 13.11
C GLY A 228 -13.26 8.05 14.60
N GLN A 229 -14.26 7.95 15.48
CA GLN A 229 -14.05 8.02 16.94
C GLN A 229 -13.18 6.86 17.44
N MET A 230 -13.33 5.67 16.88
CA MET A 230 -12.55 4.50 17.27
C MET A 230 -11.09 4.67 16.90
N ILE A 231 -10.76 5.14 15.68
CA ILE A 231 -9.37 5.46 15.30
C ILE A 231 -8.74 6.42 16.33
N GLY A 232 -9.41 7.54 16.65
CA GLY A 232 -8.92 8.50 17.63
C GLY A 232 -8.76 7.91 19.04
N SER A 233 -9.55 6.90 19.43
CA SER A 233 -9.40 6.21 20.71
C SER A 233 -8.21 5.27 20.76
N LEU A 234 -7.84 4.66 19.62
CA LEU A 234 -6.79 3.66 19.50
C LEU A 234 -5.40 4.28 19.21
N THR A 235 -5.36 5.54 18.77
CA THR A 235 -4.13 6.19 18.30
C THR A 235 -3.75 7.40 19.13
N VAL A 236 -2.49 7.81 19.04
CA VAL A 236 -1.94 9.02 19.65
C VAL A 236 -2.18 10.18 18.70
N SER A 237 -3.08 11.10 19.09
CA SER A 237 -3.55 12.19 18.20
C SER A 237 -2.43 13.11 17.73
N GLU A 238 -1.46 13.41 18.60
CA GLU A 238 -0.34 14.31 18.34
C GLU A 238 0.69 13.72 17.36
N ALA A 239 0.65 12.38 17.17
CA ALA A 239 1.53 11.68 16.23
C ALA A 239 0.90 11.53 14.82
N HIS A 240 -0.40 11.85 14.68
CA HIS A 240 -1.07 11.75 13.38
C HIS A 240 -0.53 12.77 12.39
N ARG A 241 -0.20 12.31 11.20
CA ARG A 241 0.20 13.16 10.07
C ARG A 241 -0.26 12.58 8.75
N ASP A 242 -0.47 13.46 7.80
CA ASP A 242 -0.74 13.13 6.40
C ASP A 242 0.36 13.71 5.52
N GLU A 243 0.70 12.98 4.49
CA GLU A 243 1.58 13.41 3.42
C GLU A 243 0.85 13.28 2.08
N LEU A 244 1.12 14.20 1.17
CA LEU A 244 0.59 14.17 -0.19
C LEU A 244 1.73 14.41 -1.16
N SER A 245 1.93 13.46 -2.04
CA SER A 245 3.03 13.46 -3.00
C SER A 245 2.51 13.33 -4.43
N LYS A 246 3.25 13.91 -5.36
CA LYS A 246 3.08 13.64 -6.78
C LYS A 246 4.01 12.50 -7.19
N VAL A 247 3.46 11.42 -7.67
CA VAL A 247 4.23 10.29 -8.17
C VAL A 247 4.76 10.63 -9.56
N THR A 248 6.08 10.49 -9.72
CA THR A 248 6.78 10.78 -10.98
C THR A 248 6.99 9.54 -11.82
N SER A 249 7.03 8.37 -11.19
CA SER A 249 7.07 7.07 -11.87
C SER A 249 6.62 5.97 -10.92
N TYR A 250 5.87 4.99 -11.41
CA TYR A 250 5.50 3.81 -10.62
C TYR A 250 5.17 2.62 -11.52
N GLN A 251 5.23 1.43 -10.94
CA GLN A 251 4.76 0.17 -11.51
C GLN A 251 4.23 -0.74 -10.40
N HIS A 252 3.07 -1.35 -10.65
CA HIS A 252 2.44 -2.38 -9.83
C HIS A 252 2.03 -3.56 -10.74
N LYS A 253 2.37 -4.79 -10.32
CA LYS A 253 2.14 -6.03 -11.10
C LYS A 253 0.89 -6.77 -10.66
#